data_001af4973eeccf04cb8e68432f90a24e
#
_entry.id   001af4973eeccf04cb8e68432f90a24e
#
_cell.length_a   1.000
_cell.length_b   1.000
_cell.length_c   1.000
_cell.angle_alpha   90.00
_cell.angle_beta   90.00
_cell.angle_gamma   90.00
#
_symmetry.space_group_name_H-M   'P 1'
#
loop_
_entity.id
_entity.type
_entity.pdbx_description
1 polymer ?
#
loop_
_entity_poly.entity_id
_entity_poly.type
_entity_poly.pdbx_seq_one_letter_code
_entity_poly.pdbx_strand_id
1 'polypeptide(L)'
;MKGYAGTGKTSLVAAIVNTLLQFEQQVVLLAPTGRAAKVFSGYSHQPAFTIHKKIYRQKNAREGVGIFNLGFNGNANTLFFVDEASMISMGSQDSNFGTGSLLDDLIEFVYNGRNNRLVLIGDTAQLPPIGVDVSPALEADFLQVSYGMEIYEANLTDIMRQSEQSGILYNATRVREMIGAGSFAKLLLRVAGFPDIVRVSGGELLEELDQCYSSFGMDETMVICRSNKRANRFNEGIRARILYREDAFSSGDKVMIVKNNYFWGAEYDKVDFIANGDIATVEKVGKYKDLYGFHFVNTRLSIYGYEEEITAWVMLDTLTTEQPALSYEDYRRLYMAVEEDYMDVASKQKRFKKIQENEYYNALQIKFAYAVTCHKAQGGQWDAVFIDPGWQGEDSHDDEYWRWLYTAFTRARKKLYLINFKDEMIEMEG
;
A
#
# COMPACT_ATOMS: atom_id res chain seq x y z
N MET A 1 13.18 10.47 -12.01
CA MET A 1 12.07 11.04 -12.82
C MET A 1 10.93 11.39 -11.91
N LYS A 2 10.52 12.64 -11.90
CA LYS A 2 9.40 13.14 -11.11
C LYS A 2 8.25 13.52 -12.04
N GLY A 3 7.03 13.40 -11.56
CA GLY A 3 5.85 13.85 -12.31
C GLY A 3 4.59 13.68 -11.51
N TYR A 4 3.59 14.47 -11.83
CA TYR A 4 2.33 14.51 -11.11
C TYR A 4 1.31 13.51 -11.66
N ALA A 5 0.19 13.37 -10.98
CA ALA A 5 -0.92 12.56 -11.49
C ALA A 5 -1.37 13.08 -12.86
N GLY A 6 -1.64 12.17 -13.79
CA GLY A 6 -2.06 12.52 -15.16
C GLY A 6 -0.96 12.94 -16.12
N THR A 7 0.31 13.07 -15.69
CA THR A 7 1.43 13.43 -16.58
C THR A 7 1.96 12.25 -17.42
N GLY A 8 1.38 11.07 -17.29
CA GLY A 8 1.74 9.92 -18.11
C GLY A 8 3.04 9.19 -17.69
N LYS A 9 3.51 9.36 -16.44
CA LYS A 9 4.73 8.69 -15.92
C LYS A 9 4.79 7.20 -16.28
N THR A 10 3.81 6.45 -15.83
CA THR A 10 3.79 4.98 -16.00
C THR A 10 3.70 4.59 -17.47
N SER A 11 2.94 5.32 -18.29
CA SER A 11 2.84 5.08 -19.74
C SER A 11 4.15 5.38 -20.47
N LEU A 12 4.81 6.48 -20.11
CA LEU A 12 6.13 6.84 -20.68
C LEU A 12 7.18 5.78 -20.32
N VAL A 13 7.21 5.37 -19.05
CA VAL A 13 8.16 4.34 -18.60
C VAL A 13 7.87 3.00 -19.28
N ALA A 14 6.61 2.62 -19.45
CA ALA A 14 6.23 1.42 -20.19
C ALA A 14 6.72 1.47 -21.65
N ALA A 15 6.57 2.62 -22.32
CA ALA A 15 7.09 2.80 -23.67
C ALA A 15 8.63 2.71 -23.73
N ILE A 16 9.34 3.33 -22.77
CA ILE A 16 10.79 3.23 -22.64
C ILE A 16 11.22 1.78 -22.42
N VAL A 17 10.60 1.06 -21.49
CA VAL A 17 10.88 -0.34 -21.19
C VAL A 17 10.70 -1.21 -22.43
N ASN A 18 9.58 -1.08 -23.13
CA ASN A 18 9.30 -1.84 -24.34
C ASN A 18 10.30 -1.54 -25.47
N THR A 19 10.75 -0.29 -25.59
CA THR A 19 11.79 0.09 -26.55
C THR A 19 13.15 -0.51 -26.18
N LEU A 20 13.54 -0.45 -24.89
CA LEU A 20 14.79 -1.02 -24.40
C LEU A 20 14.88 -2.53 -24.67
N LEU A 21 13.76 -3.25 -24.48
CA LEU A 21 13.69 -4.68 -24.75
C LEU A 21 13.90 -5.01 -26.24
N GLN A 22 13.43 -4.16 -27.17
CA GLN A 22 13.72 -4.32 -28.60
C GLN A 22 15.21 -4.23 -28.93
N PHE A 23 15.98 -3.51 -28.10
CA PHE A 23 17.44 -3.42 -28.19
C PHE A 23 18.16 -4.46 -27.31
N GLU A 24 17.46 -5.51 -26.88
CA GLU A 24 17.97 -6.58 -26.01
C GLU A 24 18.55 -6.07 -24.66
N GLN A 25 18.18 -4.85 -24.27
CA GLN A 25 18.58 -4.28 -22.99
C GLN A 25 17.84 -4.95 -21.83
N GLN A 26 18.58 -5.46 -20.86
CA GLN A 26 17.99 -6.06 -19.66
C GLN A 26 17.30 -5.00 -18.80
N VAL A 27 16.09 -5.28 -18.38
CA VAL A 27 15.31 -4.42 -17.48
C VAL A 27 14.75 -5.21 -16.31
N VAL A 28 14.63 -4.56 -15.15
CA VAL A 28 13.96 -5.07 -13.95
C VAL A 28 12.99 -4.02 -13.45
N LEU A 29 11.72 -4.40 -13.28
CA LEU A 29 10.66 -3.50 -12.83
C LEU A 29 10.32 -3.78 -11.37
N LEU A 30 10.32 -2.72 -10.57
CA LEU A 30 10.12 -2.78 -9.13
C LEU A 30 9.08 -1.76 -8.66
N ALA A 31 8.43 -2.06 -7.55
CA ALA A 31 7.58 -1.10 -6.83
C ALA A 31 7.61 -1.39 -5.31
N PRO A 32 7.25 -0.43 -4.45
CA PRO A 32 7.24 -0.63 -3.01
C PRO A 32 6.20 -1.65 -2.53
N THR A 33 5.06 -1.76 -3.22
CA THR A 33 3.92 -2.63 -2.84
C THR A 33 3.57 -3.61 -3.95
N GLY A 34 2.94 -4.75 -3.59
CA GLY A 34 2.46 -5.74 -4.55
C GLY A 34 1.45 -5.15 -5.55
N ARG A 35 0.55 -4.29 -5.08
CA ARG A 35 -0.43 -3.63 -5.95
C ARG A 35 0.23 -2.69 -6.95
N ALA A 36 1.17 -1.85 -6.51
CA ALA A 36 1.92 -0.98 -7.42
C ALA A 36 2.73 -1.78 -8.45
N ALA A 37 3.36 -2.88 -8.04
CA ALA A 37 4.06 -3.79 -8.95
C ALA A 37 3.12 -4.36 -10.01
N LYS A 38 1.90 -4.78 -9.65
CA LYS A 38 0.93 -5.28 -10.61
C LYS A 38 0.42 -4.21 -11.57
N VAL A 39 0.15 -3.00 -11.08
CA VAL A 39 -0.20 -1.85 -11.96
C VAL A 39 0.93 -1.61 -12.95
N PHE A 40 2.18 -1.58 -12.48
CA PHE A 40 3.36 -1.39 -13.33
C PHE A 40 3.51 -2.52 -14.37
N SER A 41 3.32 -3.78 -13.95
CA SER A 41 3.32 -4.94 -14.86
C SER A 41 2.22 -4.84 -15.92
N GLY A 42 1.02 -4.40 -15.55
CA GLY A 42 -0.11 -4.24 -16.46
C GLY A 42 0.15 -3.22 -17.59
N TYR A 43 0.79 -2.10 -17.26
CA TYR A 43 1.15 -1.08 -18.25
C TYR A 43 2.34 -1.49 -19.14
N SER A 44 3.35 -2.11 -18.56
CA SER A 44 4.58 -2.48 -19.28
C SER A 44 4.50 -3.80 -20.02
N HIS A 45 3.49 -4.64 -19.71
CA HIS A 45 3.37 -6.03 -20.17
C HIS A 45 4.61 -6.87 -19.82
N GLN A 46 5.32 -6.50 -18.75
CA GLN A 46 6.50 -7.17 -18.24
C GLN A 46 6.32 -7.52 -16.76
N PRO A 47 6.94 -8.59 -16.26
CA PRO A 47 6.90 -8.92 -14.85
C PRO A 47 7.49 -7.79 -14.01
N ALA A 48 6.74 -7.32 -13.01
CA ALA A 48 7.22 -6.38 -12.01
C ALA A 48 7.12 -7.01 -10.62
N PHE A 49 8.06 -6.70 -9.75
CA PHE A 49 8.18 -7.29 -8.42
C PHE A 49 8.14 -6.21 -7.34
N THR A 50 7.80 -6.60 -6.12
CA THR A 50 8.07 -5.69 -5.00
C THR A 50 9.58 -5.57 -4.78
N ILE A 51 10.02 -4.39 -4.30
CA ILE A 51 11.44 -4.17 -3.96
C ILE A 51 11.88 -5.28 -3.00
N HIS A 52 11.13 -5.52 -1.92
CA HIS A 52 11.44 -6.53 -0.92
C HIS A 52 11.64 -7.92 -1.53
N LYS A 53 10.73 -8.37 -2.39
CA LYS A 53 10.81 -9.69 -3.05
C LYS A 53 12.05 -9.81 -3.95
N LYS A 54 12.49 -8.71 -4.58
CA LYS A 54 13.63 -8.73 -5.49
C LYS A 54 14.97 -8.70 -4.76
N ILE A 55 15.10 -7.86 -3.73
CA ILE A 55 16.40 -7.58 -3.13
C ILE A 55 16.73 -8.43 -1.90
N TYR A 56 15.72 -8.91 -1.16
CA TYR A 56 15.96 -9.68 0.06
C TYR A 56 15.83 -11.19 -0.16
N ARG A 57 16.60 -11.94 0.62
CA ARG A 57 16.50 -13.39 0.70
C ARG A 57 16.50 -13.81 2.17
N GLN A 58 15.68 -14.77 2.49
CA GLN A 58 15.63 -15.33 3.84
C GLN A 58 16.96 -16.01 4.16
N LYS A 59 17.55 -15.68 5.30
CA LYS A 59 18.69 -16.41 5.84
C LYS A 59 18.24 -17.81 6.22
N ASN A 60 19.08 -18.83 5.95
CA ASN A 60 18.73 -20.22 6.19
C ASN A 60 18.05 -20.42 7.56
N ALA A 61 17.00 -21.24 7.59
CA ALA A 61 16.15 -21.53 8.75
C ALA A 61 16.91 -21.97 10.03
N ARG A 62 18.23 -22.24 9.93
CA ARG A 62 19.10 -22.58 11.07
C ARG A 62 19.50 -21.37 11.93
N GLU A 63 19.38 -20.15 11.44
CA GLU A 63 19.86 -18.93 12.12
C GLU A 63 18.75 -17.96 12.58
N GLY A 64 17.48 -18.31 12.40
CA GLY A 64 16.34 -17.54 12.86
C GLY A 64 15.28 -17.36 11.75
N VAL A 65 14.04 -17.69 12.05
CA VAL A 65 12.90 -17.43 11.17
C VAL A 65 12.67 -15.92 11.14
N GLY A 66 12.60 -15.34 9.94
CA GLY A 66 12.21 -13.91 9.76
C GLY A 66 13.36 -12.92 9.64
N ILE A 67 14.63 -13.34 9.55
CA ILE A 67 15.75 -12.44 9.22
C ILE A 67 16.04 -12.53 7.72
N PHE A 68 15.98 -11.38 7.06
CA PHE A 68 16.22 -11.25 5.62
C PHE A 68 17.48 -10.44 5.37
N ASN A 69 18.40 -11.01 4.66
CA ASN A 69 19.61 -10.32 4.22
C ASN A 69 19.46 -9.87 2.78
N LEU A 70 20.25 -8.88 2.42
CA LEU A 70 20.39 -8.48 1.04
C LEU A 70 20.85 -9.66 0.19
N GLY A 71 20.12 -9.97 -0.87
CA GLY A 71 20.41 -11.05 -1.80
C GLY A 71 21.57 -10.68 -2.73
N PHE A 72 22.19 -11.70 -3.31
CA PHE A 72 23.19 -11.47 -4.36
C PHE A 72 22.51 -10.94 -5.64
N ASN A 73 23.03 -9.86 -6.20
CA ASN A 73 22.57 -9.34 -7.48
C ASN A 73 23.37 -9.95 -8.63
N GLY A 74 22.82 -10.97 -9.27
CA GLY A 74 23.41 -11.57 -10.46
C GLY A 74 23.16 -10.82 -11.78
N ASN A 75 22.43 -9.68 -11.74
CA ASN A 75 22.17 -8.92 -12.94
C ASN A 75 23.40 -8.08 -13.35
N ALA A 76 23.65 -7.99 -14.65
CA ALA A 76 24.68 -7.14 -15.23
C ALA A 76 24.11 -6.35 -16.42
N ASN A 77 24.61 -5.15 -16.65
CA ASN A 77 24.14 -4.24 -17.71
C ASN A 77 22.62 -4.04 -17.70
N THR A 78 22.02 -3.94 -16.51
CA THR A 78 20.58 -3.95 -16.31
C THR A 78 20.08 -2.59 -15.83
N LEU A 79 18.95 -2.13 -16.40
CA LEU A 79 18.25 -0.95 -15.92
C LEU A 79 17.15 -1.41 -14.93
N PHE A 80 17.23 -0.89 -13.71
CA PHE A 80 16.22 -1.08 -12.69
C PHE A 80 15.28 0.13 -12.68
N PHE A 81 14.00 -0.11 -12.89
CA PHE A 81 12.97 0.92 -12.79
C PHE A 81 12.16 0.69 -11.51
N VAL A 82 12.03 1.72 -10.69
CA VAL A 82 11.25 1.69 -9.45
C VAL A 82 10.14 2.71 -9.55
N ASP A 83 8.90 2.25 -9.73
CA ASP A 83 7.72 3.13 -9.69
C ASP A 83 7.26 3.35 -8.25
N GLU A 84 6.47 4.42 -8.03
CA GLU A 84 5.99 4.84 -6.70
C GLU A 84 7.12 5.05 -5.67
N ALA A 85 8.27 5.58 -6.11
CA ALA A 85 9.42 5.85 -5.24
C ALA A 85 9.12 6.87 -4.13
N SER A 86 8.03 7.63 -4.23
CA SER A 86 7.50 8.50 -3.17
C SER A 86 7.18 7.77 -1.86
N MET A 87 7.01 6.43 -1.90
CA MET A 87 6.75 5.60 -0.72
C MET A 87 8.01 5.03 -0.06
N ILE A 88 9.20 5.24 -0.64
CA ILE A 88 10.44 4.67 -0.10
C ILE A 88 10.93 5.52 1.07
N SER A 89 11.16 4.87 2.22
CA SER A 89 11.70 5.47 3.43
C SER A 89 13.15 5.04 3.68
N MET A 90 13.86 5.81 4.51
CA MET A 90 15.18 5.43 5.03
C MET A 90 15.11 4.61 6.32
N GLY A 91 13.99 4.66 7.03
CA GLY A 91 13.79 3.88 8.25
C GLY A 91 12.72 2.83 8.04
N SER A 92 12.97 1.61 8.47
CA SER A 92 11.96 0.57 8.53
C SER A 92 11.57 0.35 9.99
N GLN A 93 10.26 0.26 10.27
CA GLN A 93 9.79 -0.23 11.57
C GLN A 93 10.05 -1.74 11.75
N ASP A 94 10.39 -2.44 10.67
CA ASP A 94 10.74 -3.86 10.63
C ASP A 94 12.27 -4.02 10.59
N SER A 95 12.90 -4.21 11.76
CA SER A 95 14.34 -4.51 11.91
C SER A 95 14.77 -5.86 11.32
N ASN A 96 13.87 -6.56 10.64
CA ASN A 96 14.12 -7.90 10.10
C ASN A 96 14.74 -7.91 8.70
N PHE A 97 14.83 -6.73 8.04
CA PHE A 97 15.36 -6.61 6.68
C PHE A 97 16.68 -5.86 6.66
N GLY A 98 17.69 -6.45 6.05
CA GLY A 98 18.96 -5.83 5.68
C GLY A 98 19.53 -4.88 6.73
N THR A 99 19.79 -3.64 6.30
CA THR A 99 20.25 -2.56 7.19
C THR A 99 19.12 -1.88 7.98
N GLY A 100 17.86 -2.14 7.63
CA GLY A 100 16.68 -1.41 8.12
C GLY A 100 16.34 -0.15 7.32
N SER A 101 17.10 0.16 6.26
CA SER A 101 16.84 1.23 5.31
C SER A 101 16.57 0.65 3.93
N LEU A 102 15.32 0.72 3.47
CA LEU A 102 14.94 0.16 2.17
C LEU A 102 15.68 0.85 1.01
N LEU A 103 15.93 2.17 1.15
CA LEU A 103 16.63 2.93 0.12
C LEU A 103 18.11 2.53 0.03
N ASP A 104 18.80 2.40 1.20
CA ASP A 104 20.21 1.99 1.25
C ASP A 104 20.37 0.59 0.65
N ASP A 105 19.53 -0.34 1.07
CA ASP A 105 19.56 -1.73 0.62
C ASP A 105 19.26 -1.86 -0.88
N LEU A 106 18.32 -1.05 -1.40
CA LEU A 106 18.01 -1.01 -2.84
C LEU A 106 19.21 -0.51 -3.66
N ILE A 107 19.83 0.59 -3.21
CA ILE A 107 20.98 1.17 -3.88
C ILE A 107 22.16 0.18 -3.84
N GLU A 108 22.46 -0.37 -2.66
CA GLU A 108 23.50 -1.38 -2.51
C GLU A 108 23.24 -2.58 -3.42
N PHE A 109 22.03 -3.13 -3.44
CA PHE A 109 21.67 -4.26 -4.30
C PHE A 109 21.91 -3.96 -5.78
N VAL A 110 21.42 -2.83 -6.26
CA VAL A 110 21.53 -2.47 -7.68
C VAL A 110 22.99 -2.31 -8.10
N TYR A 111 23.78 -1.57 -7.31
CA TYR A 111 25.14 -1.20 -7.69
C TYR A 111 26.22 -2.23 -7.30
N ASN A 112 25.87 -3.26 -6.50
CA ASN A 112 26.69 -4.46 -6.36
C ASN A 112 26.74 -5.29 -7.66
N GLY A 113 25.78 -5.12 -8.56
CA GLY A 113 25.83 -5.71 -9.89
C GLY A 113 26.68 -4.89 -10.87
N ARG A 114 27.20 -5.56 -11.89
CA ARG A 114 28.11 -4.92 -12.86
C ARG A 114 27.35 -4.03 -13.85
N ASN A 115 27.71 -2.74 -13.92
CA ASN A 115 27.19 -1.75 -14.90
C ASN A 115 25.65 -1.65 -14.89
N ASN A 116 25.04 -1.73 -13.72
CA ASN A 116 23.61 -1.51 -13.54
C ASN A 116 23.29 -0.02 -13.37
N ARG A 117 22.04 0.35 -13.64
CA ARG A 117 21.53 1.71 -13.47
C ARG A 117 20.17 1.65 -12.77
N LEU A 118 19.86 2.68 -11.99
CA LEU A 118 18.62 2.82 -11.25
C LEU A 118 17.83 4.04 -11.75
N VAL A 119 16.55 3.84 -12.01
CA VAL A 119 15.59 4.90 -12.35
C VAL A 119 14.50 4.91 -11.28
N LEU A 120 14.48 5.96 -10.46
CA LEU A 120 13.47 6.19 -9.45
C LEU A 120 12.36 7.07 -10.03
N ILE A 121 11.10 6.65 -9.93
CA ILE A 121 9.93 7.30 -10.51
C ILE A 121 8.93 7.57 -9.41
N GLY A 122 8.46 8.82 -9.30
CA GLY A 122 7.49 9.14 -8.24
C GLY A 122 6.82 10.49 -8.43
N ASP A 123 5.99 10.80 -7.45
CA ASP A 123 5.20 12.03 -7.38
C ASP A 123 5.44 12.70 -6.03
N THR A 124 6.10 13.84 -6.05
CA THR A 124 6.48 14.58 -4.82
C THR A 124 5.33 15.31 -4.15
N ALA A 125 4.16 15.39 -4.78
CA ALA A 125 2.95 15.96 -4.17
C ALA A 125 2.12 14.92 -3.40
N GLN A 126 2.39 13.61 -3.60
CA GLN A 126 1.75 12.55 -2.82
C GLN A 126 2.23 12.54 -1.37
N LEU A 127 1.50 11.81 -0.52
CA LEU A 127 1.91 11.57 0.86
C LEU A 127 3.31 10.93 0.90
N PRO A 128 4.26 11.54 1.60
CA PRO A 128 5.58 10.94 1.81
C PRO A 128 5.50 9.81 2.84
N PRO A 129 6.59 9.06 3.04
CA PRO A 129 6.71 8.15 4.17
C PRO A 129 6.54 8.88 5.51
N ILE A 130 6.05 8.17 6.52
CA ILE A 130 5.81 8.75 7.85
C ILE A 130 7.12 9.33 8.42
N GLY A 131 7.06 10.59 8.87
CA GLY A 131 8.17 11.27 9.53
C GLY A 131 9.13 12.03 8.62
N VAL A 132 8.82 12.15 7.33
CA VAL A 132 9.57 12.98 6.37
C VAL A 132 8.62 13.81 5.51
N ASP A 133 9.07 14.96 5.02
CA ASP A 133 8.27 15.85 4.17
C ASP A 133 8.27 15.43 2.70
N VAL A 134 9.35 14.81 2.24
CA VAL A 134 9.51 14.23 0.90
C VAL A 134 10.28 12.92 1.03
N SER A 135 9.98 11.94 0.15
CA SER A 135 10.77 10.71 0.11
C SER A 135 12.22 11.01 -0.32
N PRO A 136 13.23 10.58 0.46
CA PRO A 136 14.65 10.73 0.12
C PRO A 136 15.00 10.12 -1.25
N ALA A 137 14.25 9.11 -1.69
CA ALA A 137 14.42 8.50 -3.01
C ALA A 137 14.10 9.44 -4.18
N LEU A 138 13.43 10.58 -3.92
CA LEU A 138 13.09 11.60 -4.94
C LEU A 138 13.88 12.91 -4.76
N GLU A 139 14.81 12.98 -3.82
CA GLU A 139 15.64 14.16 -3.60
C GLU A 139 17.03 13.98 -4.22
N ALA A 140 17.29 14.66 -5.35
CA ALA A 140 18.55 14.53 -6.09
C ALA A 140 19.77 14.92 -5.26
N ASP A 141 19.69 16.04 -4.55
CA ASP A 141 20.79 16.52 -3.70
C ASP A 141 21.12 15.53 -2.58
N PHE A 142 20.07 14.95 -1.96
CA PHE A 142 20.25 13.92 -0.96
C PHE A 142 20.95 12.68 -1.52
N LEU A 143 20.49 12.17 -2.67
CA LEU A 143 21.08 10.99 -3.33
C LEU A 143 22.53 11.25 -3.76
N GLN A 144 22.81 12.43 -4.29
CA GLN A 144 24.17 12.83 -4.69
C GLN A 144 25.12 12.91 -3.49
N VAL A 145 24.69 13.56 -2.41
CA VAL A 145 25.54 13.76 -1.21
C VAL A 145 25.73 12.46 -0.44
N SER A 146 24.64 11.69 -0.24
CA SER A 146 24.68 10.50 0.62
C SER A 146 25.37 9.30 -0.06
N TYR A 147 25.25 9.18 -1.39
CA TYR A 147 25.76 8.01 -2.11
C TYR A 147 26.86 8.33 -3.13
N GLY A 148 27.23 9.61 -3.30
CA GLY A 148 28.26 10.03 -4.24
C GLY A 148 27.91 9.74 -5.70
N MET A 149 26.63 9.70 -6.04
CA MET A 149 26.13 9.32 -7.37
C MET A 149 25.96 10.52 -8.27
N GLU A 150 26.16 10.32 -9.58
CA GLU A 150 25.73 11.26 -10.59
C GLU A 150 24.23 11.10 -10.84
N ILE A 151 23.45 12.18 -10.64
CA ILE A 151 21.99 12.16 -10.69
C ILE A 151 21.52 12.99 -11.90
N TYR A 152 20.65 12.38 -12.70
CA TYR A 152 19.93 13.03 -13.79
C TYR A 152 18.46 13.16 -13.41
N GLU A 153 17.92 14.37 -13.43
CA GLU A 153 16.50 14.61 -13.16
C GLU A 153 15.72 14.86 -14.44
N ALA A 154 14.53 14.27 -14.48
CA ALA A 154 13.52 14.58 -15.49
C ALA A 154 12.20 14.87 -14.79
N ASN A 155 11.58 16.01 -15.11
CA ASN A 155 10.32 16.45 -14.51
C ASN A 155 9.23 16.47 -15.58
N LEU A 156 8.18 15.68 -15.38
CA LEU A 156 6.98 15.67 -16.21
C LEU A 156 5.95 16.64 -15.61
N THR A 157 5.78 17.78 -16.25
CA THR A 157 4.90 18.86 -15.78
C THR A 157 3.56 18.90 -16.52
N ASP A 158 3.54 18.46 -17.78
CA ASP A 158 2.39 18.59 -18.65
C ASP A 158 1.37 17.49 -18.39
N ILE A 159 0.12 17.86 -18.15
CA ILE A 159 -0.97 16.94 -17.93
C ILE A 159 -1.47 16.45 -19.28
N MET A 160 -1.25 15.16 -19.58
CA MET A 160 -1.59 14.53 -20.86
C MET A 160 -3.08 14.15 -20.96
N ARG A 161 -3.81 14.09 -19.86
CA ARG A 161 -5.26 13.86 -19.84
C ARG A 161 -5.99 15.18 -20.03
N GLN A 162 -7.16 15.14 -20.67
CA GLN A 162 -8.04 16.32 -20.81
C GLN A 162 -8.56 16.75 -19.42
N SER A 163 -7.76 17.53 -18.71
CA SER A 163 -8.11 18.04 -17.37
C SER A 163 -9.37 18.93 -17.39
N GLU A 164 -9.68 19.56 -18.53
CA GLU A 164 -10.87 20.38 -18.73
C GLU A 164 -12.19 19.60 -18.64
N GLN A 165 -12.14 18.27 -18.87
CA GLN A 165 -13.32 17.39 -18.79
C GLN A 165 -13.36 16.52 -17.54
N SER A 166 -12.30 16.55 -16.70
CA SER A 166 -12.18 15.73 -15.50
C SER A 166 -12.09 16.59 -14.26
N GLY A 167 -13.12 16.55 -13.42
CA GLY A 167 -13.15 17.19 -12.11
C GLY A 167 -12.13 16.59 -11.14
N ILE A 168 -11.82 15.31 -11.28
CA ILE A 168 -10.77 14.62 -10.50
C ILE A 168 -9.42 15.30 -10.77
N LEU A 169 -9.02 15.40 -12.03
CA LEU A 169 -7.74 15.99 -12.41
C LEU A 169 -7.69 17.50 -12.17
N TYR A 170 -8.79 18.20 -12.44
CA TYR A 170 -8.90 19.63 -12.18
C TYR A 170 -8.62 19.94 -10.70
N ASN A 171 -9.32 19.28 -9.79
CA ASN A 171 -9.14 19.51 -8.36
C ASN A 171 -7.78 19.00 -7.84
N ALA A 172 -7.31 17.84 -8.31
CA ALA A 172 -5.98 17.35 -7.96
C ALA A 172 -4.88 18.34 -8.38
N THR A 173 -5.00 18.97 -9.56
CA THR A 173 -4.06 19.97 -10.03
C THR A 173 -4.05 21.21 -9.14
N ARG A 174 -5.21 21.73 -8.75
CA ARG A 174 -5.34 22.89 -7.84
C ARG A 174 -4.73 22.59 -6.46
N VAL A 175 -5.02 21.41 -5.90
CA VAL A 175 -4.39 20.97 -4.63
C VAL A 175 -2.86 20.92 -4.73
N ARG A 176 -2.34 20.35 -5.81
CA ARG A 176 -0.90 20.27 -6.08
C ARG A 176 -0.25 21.65 -6.20
N GLU A 177 -0.86 22.57 -6.95
CA GLU A 177 -0.33 23.93 -7.10
C GLU A 177 -0.26 24.67 -5.77
N MET A 178 -1.21 24.42 -4.89
CA MET A 178 -1.23 24.99 -3.54
C MET A 178 -0.11 24.40 -2.67
N ILE A 179 0.13 23.07 -2.71
CA ILE A 179 1.26 22.42 -2.05
C ILE A 179 2.58 23.03 -2.55
N GLY A 180 2.74 23.17 -3.87
CA GLY A 180 3.96 23.73 -4.47
C GLY A 180 4.20 25.20 -4.14
N ALA A 181 3.17 25.98 -3.93
CA ALA A 181 3.26 27.37 -3.55
C ALA A 181 3.50 27.61 -2.05
N GLY A 182 3.40 26.55 -1.22
CA GLY A 182 3.46 26.66 0.24
C GLY A 182 2.36 27.56 0.83
N SER A 183 1.30 27.78 0.08
CA SER A 183 0.20 28.67 0.44
C SER A 183 -1.03 27.83 0.78
N PHE A 184 -1.34 27.73 2.06
CA PHE A 184 -2.49 26.94 2.55
C PHE A 184 -3.77 27.79 2.62
N ALA A 185 -4.01 28.60 1.61
CA ALA A 185 -5.25 29.36 1.46
C ALA A 185 -6.47 28.44 1.33
N LYS A 186 -7.65 28.95 1.62
CA LYS A 186 -8.90 28.21 1.49
C LYS A 186 -9.12 27.79 0.03
N LEU A 187 -8.87 26.51 -0.27
CA LEU A 187 -9.16 25.94 -1.58
C LEU A 187 -10.62 25.50 -1.64
N LEU A 188 -11.33 25.94 -2.66
CA LEU A 188 -12.66 25.48 -2.98
C LEU A 188 -12.57 24.39 -4.06
N LEU A 189 -13.16 23.23 -3.78
CA LEU A 189 -13.23 22.12 -4.72
C LEU A 189 -14.39 22.35 -5.68
N ARG A 190 -14.14 22.25 -6.96
CA ARG A 190 -15.15 22.39 -8.00
C ARG A 190 -15.74 21.03 -8.35
N VAL A 191 -17.01 20.85 -8.09
CA VAL A 191 -17.79 19.63 -8.39
C VAL A 191 -18.70 19.88 -9.59
N ALA A 192 -19.32 21.05 -9.63
CA ALA A 192 -20.24 21.42 -10.70
C ALA A 192 -19.60 21.40 -12.09
N GLY A 193 -20.31 20.87 -13.05
CA GLY A 193 -19.90 20.81 -14.46
C GLY A 193 -18.98 19.61 -14.79
N PHE A 194 -18.66 18.74 -13.83
CA PHE A 194 -17.87 17.53 -14.07
C PHE A 194 -18.66 16.25 -13.81
N PRO A 195 -18.68 15.30 -14.77
CA PRO A 195 -19.43 14.06 -14.59
C PRO A 195 -18.72 13.01 -13.71
N ASP A 196 -17.43 13.19 -13.43
CA ASP A 196 -16.56 12.22 -12.77
C ASP A 196 -16.33 12.49 -11.28
N ILE A 197 -16.82 13.60 -10.74
CA ILE A 197 -16.75 13.96 -9.32
C ILE A 197 -18.15 14.29 -8.78
N VAL A 198 -18.49 13.71 -7.65
CA VAL A 198 -19.83 13.85 -7.04
C VAL A 198 -19.68 14.08 -5.55
N ARG A 199 -20.49 14.97 -5.00
CA ARG A 199 -20.64 15.12 -3.56
C ARG A 199 -21.79 14.23 -3.09
N VAL A 200 -21.53 13.43 -2.04
CA VAL A 200 -22.50 12.46 -1.51
C VAL A 200 -22.84 12.79 -0.07
N SER A 201 -24.14 12.89 0.22
CA SER A 201 -24.64 13.02 1.59
C SER A 201 -24.61 11.67 2.33
N GLY A 202 -24.64 11.71 3.66
CA GLY A 202 -24.69 10.48 4.46
C GLY A 202 -25.92 9.60 4.19
N GLY A 203 -27.03 10.20 3.71
CA GLY A 203 -28.24 9.46 3.34
C GLY A 203 -28.12 8.69 2.03
N GLU A 204 -27.39 9.23 1.06
CA GLU A 204 -27.22 8.65 -0.29
C GLU A 204 -26.04 7.67 -0.36
N LEU A 205 -25.15 7.70 0.61
CA LEU A 205 -23.88 6.96 0.62
C LEU A 205 -24.01 5.47 0.36
N LEU A 206 -24.99 4.82 1.00
CA LEU A 206 -25.17 3.37 0.85
C LEU A 206 -25.67 2.99 -0.53
N GLU A 207 -26.56 3.80 -1.10
CA GLU A 207 -27.09 3.60 -2.44
C GLU A 207 -25.99 3.79 -3.49
N GLU A 208 -25.19 4.86 -3.37
CA GLU A 208 -24.06 5.11 -4.29
C GLU A 208 -22.99 4.04 -4.21
N LEU A 209 -22.67 3.54 -3.00
CA LEU A 209 -21.73 2.42 -2.83
C LEU A 209 -22.26 1.13 -3.46
N ASP A 210 -23.53 0.77 -3.24
CA ASP A 210 -24.15 -0.41 -3.82
C ASP A 210 -24.20 -0.32 -5.34
N GLN A 211 -24.53 0.85 -5.89
CA GLN A 211 -24.50 1.12 -7.32
C GLN A 211 -23.07 0.96 -7.90
N CYS A 212 -22.06 1.47 -7.19
CA CYS A 212 -20.67 1.31 -7.61
C CYS A 212 -20.21 -0.14 -7.57
N TYR A 213 -20.58 -0.91 -6.54
CA TYR A 213 -20.29 -2.34 -6.49
C TYR A 213 -20.95 -3.12 -7.62
N SER A 214 -22.18 -2.73 -8.00
CA SER A 214 -22.90 -3.34 -9.13
C SER A 214 -22.28 -2.97 -10.49
N SER A 215 -21.80 -1.73 -10.64
CA SER A 215 -21.33 -1.18 -11.94
C SER A 215 -19.85 -1.43 -12.19
N PHE A 216 -19.00 -1.29 -11.18
CA PHE A 216 -17.55 -1.42 -11.28
C PHE A 216 -17.02 -2.70 -10.61
N GLY A 217 -17.79 -3.30 -9.71
CA GLY A 217 -17.37 -4.42 -8.87
C GLY A 217 -16.68 -3.97 -7.57
N MET A 218 -16.63 -4.87 -6.60
CA MET A 218 -16.00 -4.63 -5.29
C MET A 218 -14.49 -4.41 -5.37
N ASP A 219 -13.82 -5.02 -6.34
CA ASP A 219 -12.37 -4.88 -6.53
C ASP A 219 -11.97 -3.52 -7.10
N GLU A 220 -12.90 -2.85 -7.77
CA GLU A 220 -12.71 -1.57 -8.44
C GLU A 220 -13.41 -0.40 -7.72
N THR A 221 -13.92 -0.64 -6.51
CA THR A 221 -14.55 0.38 -5.66
C THR A 221 -13.89 0.41 -4.29
N MET A 222 -13.45 1.59 -3.85
CA MET A 222 -12.71 1.75 -2.60
C MET A 222 -13.17 2.98 -1.82
N VAL A 223 -13.28 2.84 -0.49
CA VAL A 223 -13.46 3.98 0.42
C VAL A 223 -12.10 4.34 1.04
N ILE A 224 -11.70 5.60 0.91
CA ILE A 224 -10.44 6.10 1.47
C ILE A 224 -10.73 7.03 2.65
N CYS A 225 -10.19 6.69 3.81
CA CYS A 225 -10.40 7.39 5.06
C CYS A 225 -9.10 7.99 5.61
N ARG A 226 -9.23 8.99 6.49
CA ARG A 226 -8.08 9.60 7.18
C ARG A 226 -7.56 8.76 8.36
N SER A 227 -8.38 7.89 8.95
CA SER A 227 -7.99 7.09 10.12
C SER A 227 -8.50 5.65 10.04
N ASN A 228 -7.81 4.73 10.74
CA ASN A 228 -8.24 3.35 10.87
C ASN A 228 -9.62 3.24 11.53
N LYS A 229 -9.91 4.09 12.53
CA LYS A 229 -11.22 4.15 13.19
C LYS A 229 -12.35 4.41 12.19
N ARG A 230 -12.16 5.35 11.27
CA ARG A 230 -13.14 5.64 10.20
C ARG A 230 -13.24 4.49 9.23
N ALA A 231 -12.11 3.95 8.78
CA ALA A 231 -12.08 2.79 7.89
C ALA A 231 -12.81 1.58 8.49
N ASN A 232 -12.60 1.28 9.77
CA ASN A 232 -13.30 0.19 10.46
C ASN A 232 -14.83 0.40 10.43
N ARG A 233 -15.31 1.62 10.73
CA ARG A 233 -16.76 1.94 10.70
C ARG A 233 -17.35 1.76 9.29
N PHE A 234 -16.63 2.18 8.24
CA PHE A 234 -17.07 1.94 6.87
C PHE A 234 -17.10 0.46 6.54
N ASN A 235 -16.06 -0.27 6.90
CA ASN A 235 -15.96 -1.73 6.69
C ASN A 235 -17.14 -2.47 7.36
N GLU A 236 -17.43 -2.16 8.62
CA GLU A 236 -18.58 -2.70 9.35
C GLU A 236 -19.91 -2.34 8.67
N GLY A 237 -20.09 -1.06 8.32
CA GLY A 237 -21.30 -0.58 7.66
C GLY A 237 -21.53 -1.21 6.28
N ILE A 238 -20.49 -1.37 5.46
CA ILE A 238 -20.55 -2.02 4.16
C ILE A 238 -20.92 -3.50 4.32
N ARG A 239 -20.25 -4.22 5.24
CA ARG A 239 -20.53 -5.63 5.48
C ARG A 239 -21.98 -5.86 5.95
N ALA A 240 -22.45 -5.07 6.90
CA ALA A 240 -23.78 -5.24 7.50
C ALA A 240 -24.91 -4.79 6.57
N ARG A 241 -24.76 -3.66 5.86
CA ARG A 241 -25.87 -2.98 5.17
C ARG A 241 -25.89 -3.18 3.66
N ILE A 242 -24.74 -3.48 3.03
CA ILE A 242 -24.64 -3.69 1.59
C ILE A 242 -24.43 -5.19 1.31
N LEU A 243 -23.52 -5.83 2.03
CA LEU A 243 -23.19 -7.24 1.80
C LEU A 243 -24.02 -8.21 2.64
N TYR A 244 -24.85 -7.69 3.57
CA TYR A 244 -25.74 -8.47 4.45
C TYR A 244 -25.01 -9.61 5.21
N ARG A 245 -23.78 -9.31 5.69
CA ARG A 245 -22.96 -10.27 6.44
C ARG A 245 -23.11 -10.06 7.93
N GLU A 246 -23.66 -11.05 8.61
CA GLU A 246 -23.91 -11.02 10.06
C GLU A 246 -22.73 -11.60 10.85
N ASP A 247 -22.03 -12.59 10.28
CA ASP A 247 -20.87 -13.20 10.93
C ASP A 247 -19.71 -12.21 11.06
N ALA A 248 -18.91 -12.37 12.11
CA ALA A 248 -17.71 -11.55 12.32
C ALA A 248 -16.70 -11.66 11.15
N PHE A 249 -16.67 -12.83 10.48
CA PHE A 249 -15.77 -13.12 9.36
C PHE A 249 -16.41 -14.17 8.43
N SER A 250 -16.47 -13.91 7.14
CA SER A 250 -17.23 -14.72 6.19
C SER A 250 -16.45 -14.99 4.91
N SER A 251 -16.77 -16.10 4.23
CA SER A 251 -16.29 -16.33 2.85
C SER A 251 -16.74 -15.21 1.92
N GLY A 252 -15.89 -14.83 1.00
CA GLY A 252 -16.06 -13.67 0.12
C GLY A 252 -15.67 -12.33 0.75
N ASP A 253 -15.29 -12.26 2.04
CA ASP A 253 -14.76 -11.03 2.63
C ASP A 253 -13.48 -10.59 1.92
N LYS A 254 -13.36 -9.28 1.72
CA LYS A 254 -12.13 -8.65 1.26
C LYS A 254 -11.32 -8.21 2.47
N VAL A 255 -10.07 -8.66 2.52
CA VAL A 255 -9.15 -8.35 3.62
C VAL A 255 -7.82 -7.86 3.09
N MET A 256 -7.15 -7.05 3.89
CA MET A 256 -5.78 -6.59 3.65
C MET A 256 -4.87 -7.15 4.74
N ILE A 257 -3.76 -7.72 4.34
CA ILE A 257 -2.68 -8.10 5.23
C ILE A 257 -2.05 -6.83 5.81
N VAL A 258 -1.91 -6.74 7.12
CA VAL A 258 -1.43 -5.50 7.77
C VAL A 258 -0.05 -5.62 8.41
N LYS A 259 0.56 -6.80 8.30
CA LYS A 259 1.94 -7.07 8.72
C LYS A 259 2.56 -8.10 7.79
N ASN A 260 3.83 -7.91 7.43
CA ASN A 260 4.58 -8.90 6.65
C ASN A 260 4.58 -10.26 7.36
N ASN A 261 4.34 -11.32 6.61
CA ASN A 261 4.32 -12.69 7.14
C ASN A 261 5.22 -13.60 6.30
N TYR A 262 6.17 -14.22 6.96
CA TYR A 262 7.22 -15.04 6.34
C TYR A 262 7.03 -16.53 6.60
N PHE A 263 6.08 -16.87 7.45
CA PHE A 263 5.83 -18.25 7.85
C PHE A 263 4.95 -18.96 6.83
N TRP A 264 3.79 -18.39 6.51
CA TRP A 264 2.80 -19.03 5.64
C TRP A 264 3.20 -19.03 4.16
N GLY A 265 4.08 -18.14 3.73
CA GLY A 265 4.62 -18.15 2.36
C GLY A 265 5.60 -19.31 2.10
N ALA A 266 6.28 -19.78 3.12
CA ALA A 266 7.36 -20.78 2.99
C ALA A 266 6.90 -22.17 2.50
N GLU A 267 5.60 -22.46 2.57
CA GLU A 267 5.03 -23.73 2.09
C GLU A 267 4.74 -23.73 0.57
N TYR A 268 4.85 -22.57 -0.09
CA TYR A 268 4.48 -22.37 -1.49
C TYR A 268 5.70 -21.98 -2.32
N ASP A 269 6.03 -22.74 -3.35
CA ASP A 269 7.28 -22.61 -4.14
C ASP A 269 7.54 -21.23 -4.74
N LYS A 270 6.48 -20.42 -4.95
CA LYS A 270 6.56 -19.10 -5.58
C LYS A 270 6.28 -17.93 -4.63
N VAL A 271 6.13 -18.21 -3.34
CA VAL A 271 5.77 -17.22 -2.33
C VAL A 271 6.86 -17.13 -1.28
N ASP A 272 7.76 -16.16 -1.39
CA ASP A 272 8.82 -15.96 -0.39
C ASP A 272 8.24 -15.44 0.94
N PHE A 273 7.24 -14.58 0.89
CA PHE A 273 6.50 -14.04 2.04
C PHE A 273 5.21 -13.37 1.58
N ILE A 274 4.28 -13.14 2.50
CA ILE A 274 3.03 -12.39 2.30
C ILE A 274 3.26 -10.97 2.79
N ALA A 275 3.08 -9.98 1.92
CA ALA A 275 3.45 -8.60 2.19
C ALA A 275 2.35 -7.81 2.93
N ASN A 276 2.76 -6.86 3.75
CA ASN A 276 1.88 -5.81 4.25
C ASN A 276 1.32 -5.00 3.07
N GLY A 277 0.00 -4.83 3.04
CA GLY A 277 -0.72 -4.18 1.94
C GLY A 277 -1.28 -5.14 0.89
N ASP A 278 -0.93 -6.43 0.93
CA ASP A 278 -1.55 -7.43 0.05
C ASP A 278 -3.05 -7.54 0.34
N ILE A 279 -3.85 -7.54 -0.72
CA ILE A 279 -5.31 -7.72 -0.63
C ILE A 279 -5.65 -9.16 -0.96
N ALA A 280 -6.52 -9.74 -0.15
CA ALA A 280 -6.99 -11.11 -0.32
C ALA A 280 -8.52 -11.20 -0.28
N THR A 281 -9.05 -12.20 -0.98
CA THR A 281 -10.42 -12.67 -0.82
C THR A 281 -10.43 -13.90 0.08
N VAL A 282 -11.33 -13.94 1.02
CA VAL A 282 -11.58 -15.11 1.87
C VAL A 282 -12.35 -16.14 1.05
N GLU A 283 -11.69 -17.19 0.60
CA GLU A 283 -12.33 -18.25 -0.19
C GLU A 283 -13.12 -19.20 0.72
N LYS A 284 -12.53 -19.56 1.86
CA LYS A 284 -13.17 -20.48 2.81
C LYS A 284 -12.79 -20.13 4.24
N VAL A 285 -13.80 -20.06 5.10
CA VAL A 285 -13.65 -19.97 6.55
C VAL A 285 -13.67 -21.39 7.13
N GLY A 286 -12.65 -21.76 7.87
CA GLY A 286 -12.49 -23.07 8.48
C GLY A 286 -12.79 -23.08 9.99
N LYS A 287 -11.90 -23.69 10.78
CA LYS A 287 -12.07 -23.86 12.22
C LYS A 287 -11.70 -22.58 12.97
N TYR A 288 -12.54 -22.19 13.91
CA TYR A 288 -12.24 -21.16 14.91
C TYR A 288 -11.48 -21.75 16.08
N LYS A 289 -10.64 -20.96 16.71
CA LYS A 289 -9.89 -21.34 17.90
C LYS A 289 -9.61 -20.13 18.80
N ASP A 290 -9.99 -20.23 20.06
CA ASP A 290 -9.64 -19.26 21.08
C ASP A 290 -8.45 -19.79 21.85
N LEU A 291 -7.30 -19.11 21.73
CA LEU A 291 -6.04 -19.56 22.30
C LEU A 291 -5.16 -18.35 22.64
N TYR A 292 -4.37 -18.44 23.70
CA TYR A 292 -3.45 -17.38 24.14
C TYR A 292 -4.13 -16.03 24.40
N GLY A 293 -5.45 -16.02 24.65
CA GLY A 293 -6.25 -14.80 24.83
C GLY A 293 -6.54 -14.04 23.54
N PHE A 294 -6.44 -14.70 22.38
CA PHE A 294 -6.79 -14.19 21.05
C PHE A 294 -7.69 -15.16 20.29
N HIS A 295 -8.37 -14.64 19.26
CA HIS A 295 -9.30 -15.37 18.42
C HIS A 295 -8.67 -15.64 17.05
N PHE A 296 -8.56 -16.91 16.69
CA PHE A 296 -7.97 -17.33 15.42
C PHE A 296 -8.99 -18.07 14.57
N VAL A 297 -8.83 -17.98 13.25
CA VAL A 297 -9.58 -18.79 12.30
C VAL A 297 -8.65 -19.34 11.24
N ASN A 298 -8.75 -20.64 10.96
CA ASN A 298 -8.07 -21.23 9.81
C ASN A 298 -8.80 -20.82 8.54
N THR A 299 -8.12 -20.27 7.58
CA THR A 299 -8.76 -19.61 6.42
C THR A 299 -7.99 -19.90 5.15
N ARG A 300 -8.72 -20.13 4.06
CA ARG A 300 -8.14 -20.20 2.72
C ARG A 300 -8.36 -18.86 2.04
N LEU A 301 -7.27 -18.25 1.58
CA LEU A 301 -7.17 -16.91 1.01
C LEU A 301 -6.69 -16.97 -0.44
N SER A 302 -7.40 -16.28 -1.32
CA SER A 302 -6.91 -15.93 -2.66
C SER A 302 -6.28 -14.54 -2.58
N ILE A 303 -4.96 -14.46 -2.62
CA ILE A 303 -4.21 -13.19 -2.52
C ILE A 303 -3.99 -12.65 -3.93
N TYR A 304 -4.31 -11.38 -4.12
CA TYR A 304 -4.17 -10.71 -5.39
C TYR A 304 -2.73 -10.70 -5.89
N GLY A 305 -2.47 -11.35 -7.03
CA GLY A 305 -1.13 -11.45 -7.61
C GLY A 305 -0.38 -12.74 -7.29
N TYR A 306 -0.98 -13.63 -6.50
CA TYR A 306 -0.47 -14.98 -6.25
C TYR A 306 -1.21 -15.99 -7.13
N GLU A 307 -0.51 -17.02 -7.61
CA GLU A 307 -1.12 -18.05 -8.46
C GLU A 307 -1.89 -19.09 -7.64
N GLU A 308 -1.49 -19.30 -6.39
CA GLU A 308 -2.04 -20.32 -5.50
C GLU A 308 -2.82 -19.70 -4.34
N GLU A 309 -3.89 -20.39 -3.90
CA GLU A 309 -4.60 -20.05 -2.68
C GLU A 309 -3.78 -20.45 -1.46
N ILE A 310 -3.68 -19.58 -0.48
CA ILE A 310 -2.91 -19.80 0.75
C ILE A 310 -3.87 -20.20 1.88
N THR A 311 -3.56 -21.32 2.56
CA THR A 311 -4.25 -21.70 3.79
C THR A 311 -3.41 -21.29 5.00
N ALA A 312 -3.98 -20.45 5.88
CA ALA A 312 -3.28 -19.91 7.03
C ALA A 312 -4.21 -19.71 8.22
N TRP A 313 -3.66 -19.64 9.42
CA TRP A 313 -4.34 -19.06 10.56
C TRP A 313 -4.35 -17.55 10.46
N VAL A 314 -5.49 -16.95 10.73
CA VAL A 314 -5.73 -15.52 10.70
C VAL A 314 -6.16 -15.06 12.09
N MET A 315 -5.64 -13.93 12.56
CA MET A 315 -6.00 -13.33 13.83
C MET A 315 -7.18 -12.36 13.65
N LEU A 316 -8.31 -12.65 14.25
CA LEU A 316 -9.53 -11.85 14.14
C LEU A 316 -9.47 -10.55 14.96
N ASP A 317 -8.71 -10.54 16.06
CA ASP A 317 -8.58 -9.37 16.94
C ASP A 317 -8.05 -8.13 16.20
N THR A 318 -7.32 -8.32 15.11
CA THR A 318 -6.80 -7.21 14.31
C THR A 318 -7.84 -6.55 13.41
N LEU A 319 -8.97 -7.21 13.14
CA LEU A 319 -10.03 -6.67 12.27
C LEU A 319 -10.64 -5.37 12.80
N THR A 320 -10.85 -5.28 14.10
CA THR A 320 -11.59 -4.18 14.76
C THR A 320 -10.69 -3.17 15.46
N THR A 321 -9.41 -3.49 15.70
CA THR A 321 -8.49 -2.56 16.36
C THR A 321 -8.32 -1.25 15.58
N GLU A 322 -8.22 -0.11 16.29
CA GLU A 322 -7.90 1.19 15.69
C GLU A 322 -6.41 1.32 15.34
N GLN A 323 -5.55 0.44 15.87
CA GLN A 323 -4.14 0.38 15.51
C GLN A 323 -3.92 -0.15 14.08
N PRO A 324 -2.82 0.19 13.41
CA PRO A 324 -2.49 -0.33 12.08
C PRO A 324 -2.38 -1.86 12.02
N ALA A 325 -1.86 -2.48 13.08
CA ALA A 325 -1.68 -3.91 13.30
C ALA A 325 -1.83 -4.21 14.80
N LEU A 326 -1.46 -5.41 15.25
CA LEU A 326 -1.43 -5.76 16.67
C LEU A 326 -0.49 -4.82 17.43
N SER A 327 -0.93 -4.30 18.59
CA SER A 327 -0.11 -3.41 19.42
C SER A 327 1.13 -4.13 19.94
N TYR A 328 2.18 -3.38 20.31
CA TYR A 328 3.37 -3.96 20.92
C TYR A 328 3.06 -4.73 22.21
N GLU A 329 2.14 -4.21 23.02
CA GLU A 329 1.71 -4.85 24.27
C GLU A 329 0.98 -6.17 24.01
N ASP A 330 0.06 -6.20 23.05
CA ASP A 330 -0.65 -7.41 22.66
C ASP A 330 0.29 -8.44 22.01
N TYR A 331 1.24 -7.98 21.20
CA TYR A 331 2.24 -8.87 20.61
C TYR A 331 3.13 -9.51 21.69
N ARG A 332 3.53 -8.72 22.70
CA ARG A 332 4.27 -9.22 23.86
C ARG A 332 3.44 -10.21 24.67
N ARG A 333 2.14 -9.93 24.88
CA ARG A 333 1.21 -10.85 25.55
C ARG A 333 1.10 -12.18 24.83
N LEU A 334 0.94 -12.14 23.49
CA LEU A 334 0.93 -13.34 22.65
C LEU A 334 2.24 -14.12 22.77
N TYR A 335 3.39 -13.44 22.70
CA TYR A 335 4.71 -14.06 22.84
C TYR A 335 4.83 -14.81 24.16
N MET A 336 4.48 -14.16 25.29
CA MET A 336 4.56 -14.77 26.62
C MET A 336 3.62 -15.98 26.76
N ALA A 337 2.40 -15.88 26.27
CA ALA A 337 1.43 -16.98 26.33
C ALA A 337 1.86 -18.18 25.47
N VAL A 338 2.44 -17.94 24.30
CA VAL A 338 3.02 -19.02 23.46
C VAL A 338 4.29 -19.60 24.11
N GLU A 339 5.12 -18.78 24.79
CA GLU A 339 6.32 -19.23 25.47
C GLU A 339 6.00 -20.25 26.61
N GLU A 340 4.85 -20.09 27.27
CA GLU A 340 4.42 -21.02 28.33
C GLU A 340 4.32 -22.47 27.84
N ASP A 341 3.89 -22.71 26.61
CA ASP A 341 3.80 -24.04 25.99
C ASP A 341 5.17 -24.72 25.80
N TYR A 342 6.25 -23.96 25.87
CA TYR A 342 7.62 -24.44 25.63
C TYR A 342 8.55 -24.31 26.84
N MET A 343 8.00 -24.12 28.05
CA MET A 343 8.79 -23.96 29.28
C MET A 343 9.60 -25.22 29.65
N ASP A 344 9.18 -26.38 29.17
CA ASP A 344 9.92 -27.66 29.29
C ASP A 344 11.25 -27.68 28.50
N VAL A 345 11.39 -26.77 27.53
CA VAL A 345 12.62 -26.65 26.72
C VAL A 345 13.66 -25.81 27.48
N ALA A 346 14.66 -26.48 28.07
CA ALA A 346 15.66 -25.82 28.92
C ALA A 346 16.50 -24.73 28.21
N SER A 347 16.75 -24.86 26.92
CA SER A 347 17.54 -23.90 26.14
C SER A 347 16.66 -22.73 25.67
N LYS A 348 16.95 -21.51 26.13
CA LYS A 348 16.27 -20.29 25.68
C LYS A 348 16.27 -20.13 24.15
N GLN A 349 17.38 -20.45 23.50
CA GLN A 349 17.53 -20.35 22.05
C GLN A 349 16.63 -21.36 21.30
N LYS A 350 16.54 -22.61 21.81
CA LYS A 350 15.65 -23.63 21.24
C LYS A 350 14.17 -23.27 21.48
N ARG A 351 13.86 -22.70 22.66
CA ARG A 351 12.50 -22.24 22.98
C ARG A 351 12.08 -21.11 22.06
N PHE A 352 12.94 -20.10 21.88
CA PHE A 352 12.68 -19.01 20.94
C PHE A 352 12.41 -19.52 19.51
N LYS A 353 13.19 -20.49 19.05
CA LYS A 353 12.97 -21.11 17.74
C LYS A 353 11.60 -21.78 17.64
N LYS A 354 11.16 -22.52 18.67
CA LYS A 354 9.83 -23.14 18.69
C LYS A 354 8.69 -22.12 18.68
N ILE A 355 8.87 -20.99 19.38
CA ILE A 355 7.89 -19.87 19.33
C ILE A 355 7.79 -19.32 17.92
N GLN A 356 8.91 -19.10 17.24
CA GLN A 356 8.93 -18.62 15.86
C GLN A 356 8.35 -19.62 14.85
N GLU A 357 8.33 -20.92 15.17
CA GLU A 357 7.71 -21.98 14.36
C GLU A 357 6.23 -22.23 14.74
N ASN A 358 5.68 -21.50 15.74
CA ASN A 358 4.31 -21.68 16.16
C ASN A 358 3.33 -21.03 15.19
N GLU A 359 2.32 -21.76 14.71
CA GLU A 359 1.36 -21.32 13.70
C GLU A 359 0.46 -20.16 14.17
N TYR A 360 0.13 -20.08 15.47
CA TYR A 360 -0.69 -18.99 16.01
C TYR A 360 0.12 -17.72 16.27
N TYR A 361 1.39 -17.87 16.67
CA TYR A 361 2.31 -16.74 16.77
C TYR A 361 2.55 -16.07 15.42
N ASN A 362 2.51 -16.85 14.35
CA ASN A 362 2.64 -16.43 12.96
C ASN A 362 1.29 -16.19 12.26
N ALA A 363 0.16 -16.18 12.98
CA ALA A 363 -1.13 -15.93 12.36
C ALA A 363 -1.13 -14.61 11.57
N LEU A 364 -1.77 -14.62 10.40
CA LEU A 364 -1.89 -13.44 9.55
C LEU A 364 -2.69 -12.36 10.27
N GLN A 365 -2.13 -11.18 10.36
CA GLN A 365 -2.83 -10.00 10.85
C GLN A 365 -3.52 -9.32 9.69
N ILE A 366 -4.84 -9.14 9.79
CA ILE A 366 -5.67 -8.66 8.70
C ILE A 366 -6.61 -7.54 9.14
N LYS A 367 -7.05 -6.73 8.19
CA LYS A 367 -8.20 -5.82 8.31
C LYS A 367 -9.12 -6.00 7.12
N PHE A 368 -10.40 -5.64 7.27
CA PHE A 368 -11.27 -5.55 6.10
C PHE A 368 -10.78 -4.50 5.11
N ALA A 369 -10.99 -4.74 3.82
CA ALA A 369 -10.42 -3.96 2.73
C ALA A 369 -11.45 -3.30 1.82
N TYR A 370 -12.66 -3.06 2.30
CA TYR A 370 -13.67 -2.23 1.59
C TYR A 370 -13.39 -0.74 1.80
N ALA A 371 -12.85 -0.40 2.97
CA ALA A 371 -12.38 0.93 3.33
C ALA A 371 -10.98 0.84 3.95
N VAL A 372 -10.08 1.73 3.52
CA VAL A 372 -8.69 1.76 3.98
C VAL A 372 -8.22 3.19 4.27
N THR A 373 -7.10 3.35 4.97
CA THR A 373 -6.46 4.66 5.09
C THR A 373 -5.76 5.05 3.79
N CYS A 374 -5.57 6.35 3.55
CA CYS A 374 -4.90 6.85 2.35
C CYS A 374 -3.48 6.29 2.19
N HIS A 375 -2.71 6.16 3.28
CA HIS A 375 -1.39 5.52 3.24
C HIS A 375 -1.44 4.08 2.70
N LYS A 376 -2.48 3.33 3.09
CA LYS A 376 -2.68 1.96 2.58
C LYS A 376 -3.24 1.91 1.16
N ALA A 377 -3.82 3.01 0.68
CA ALA A 377 -4.29 3.15 -0.70
C ALA A 377 -3.17 3.57 -1.67
N GLN A 378 -2.00 3.97 -1.19
CA GLN A 378 -0.87 4.35 -2.05
C GLN A 378 -0.47 3.18 -2.96
N GLY A 379 -0.07 3.50 -4.20
CA GLY A 379 0.24 2.52 -5.24
C GLY A 379 -0.98 1.79 -5.81
N GLY A 380 -2.19 2.02 -5.26
CA GLY A 380 -3.44 1.50 -5.78
C GLY A 380 -4.22 2.52 -6.61
N GLN A 381 -5.07 2.04 -7.52
CA GLN A 381 -6.03 2.83 -8.27
C GLN A 381 -7.33 2.01 -8.44
N TRP A 382 -8.46 2.70 -8.41
CA TRP A 382 -9.79 2.10 -8.52
C TRP A 382 -10.67 2.91 -9.49
N ASP A 383 -11.64 2.27 -10.10
CA ASP A 383 -12.59 2.94 -10.98
C ASP A 383 -13.50 3.92 -10.22
N ALA A 384 -13.94 3.52 -9.03
CA ALA A 384 -14.73 4.36 -8.13
C ALA A 384 -14.04 4.52 -6.77
N VAL A 385 -13.85 5.77 -6.32
CA VAL A 385 -13.25 6.08 -5.02
C VAL A 385 -14.16 7.01 -4.25
N PHE A 386 -14.43 6.63 -3.01
CA PHE A 386 -15.13 7.43 -2.02
C PHE A 386 -14.12 8.00 -1.02
N ILE A 387 -14.11 9.30 -0.81
CA ILE A 387 -13.16 9.95 0.12
C ILE A 387 -13.93 10.52 1.31
N ASP A 388 -13.54 10.06 2.50
CA ASP A 388 -14.01 10.60 3.77
C ASP A 388 -12.87 11.25 4.55
N PRO A 389 -12.82 12.60 4.62
CA PRO A 389 -11.77 13.32 5.33
C PRO A 389 -11.92 13.21 6.86
N GLY A 390 -13.03 12.67 7.35
CA GLY A 390 -13.34 12.59 8.77
C GLY A 390 -13.74 13.95 9.37
N TRP A 391 -13.61 14.07 10.69
CA TRP A 391 -13.84 15.32 11.36
C TRP A 391 -12.70 16.32 11.08
N GLN A 392 -13.07 17.53 10.70
CA GLN A 392 -12.13 18.62 10.40
C GLN A 392 -12.36 19.75 11.39
N GLY A 393 -11.35 20.06 12.20
CA GLY A 393 -11.30 21.30 12.96
C GLY A 393 -11.06 22.50 12.05
N GLU A 394 -11.22 23.72 12.56
CA GLU A 394 -11.05 24.97 11.78
C GLU A 394 -9.60 25.15 11.27
N ASP A 395 -8.59 24.61 11.99
CA ASP A 395 -7.16 24.75 11.68
C ASP A 395 -6.53 23.46 11.10
N SER A 396 -7.30 22.52 10.57
CA SER A 396 -6.82 21.18 10.20
C SER A 396 -6.27 21.04 8.77
N HIS A 397 -6.10 22.14 8.03
CA HIS A 397 -5.67 22.14 6.63
C HIS A 397 -4.20 22.53 6.49
N ASP A 398 -3.31 21.69 7.00
CA ASP A 398 -1.86 21.78 6.87
C ASP A 398 -1.36 21.11 5.56
N ASP A 399 -0.04 21.13 5.34
CA ASP A 399 0.58 20.49 4.16
C ASP A 399 0.27 18.98 4.10
N GLU A 400 0.29 18.30 5.25
CA GLU A 400 -0.05 16.86 5.33
C GLU A 400 -1.49 16.59 4.88
N TYR A 401 -2.45 17.45 5.27
CA TYR A 401 -3.84 17.31 4.82
C TYR A 401 -3.96 17.44 3.30
N TRP A 402 -3.30 18.43 2.69
CA TRP A 402 -3.39 18.65 1.25
C TRP A 402 -2.70 17.55 0.45
N ARG A 403 -1.56 17.04 0.91
CA ARG A 403 -0.91 15.86 0.33
C ARG A 403 -1.78 14.61 0.47
N TRP A 404 -2.46 14.47 1.61
CA TRP A 404 -3.42 13.41 1.83
C TRP A 404 -4.57 13.49 0.83
N LEU A 405 -5.16 14.67 0.65
CA LEU A 405 -6.27 14.91 -0.27
C LEU A 405 -5.85 14.67 -1.73
N TYR A 406 -4.71 15.21 -2.13
CA TYR A 406 -4.12 14.98 -3.45
C TYR A 406 -3.90 13.49 -3.71
N THR A 407 -3.30 12.78 -2.76
CA THR A 407 -3.06 11.34 -2.86
C THR A 407 -4.36 10.58 -3.01
N ALA A 408 -5.38 10.89 -2.19
CA ALA A 408 -6.68 10.24 -2.25
C ALA A 408 -7.40 10.49 -3.59
N PHE A 409 -7.40 11.73 -4.10
CA PHE A 409 -8.00 12.09 -5.40
C PHE A 409 -7.39 11.30 -6.55
N THR A 410 -6.08 11.18 -6.54
CA THR A 410 -5.31 10.51 -7.60
C THR A 410 -5.48 8.99 -7.61
N ARG A 411 -6.19 8.41 -6.63
CA ARG A 411 -6.54 6.98 -6.62
C ARG A 411 -7.74 6.67 -7.53
N ALA A 412 -8.58 7.65 -7.85
CA ALA A 412 -9.74 7.46 -8.71
C ALA A 412 -9.36 7.49 -10.21
N ARG A 413 -9.88 6.50 -10.96
CA ARG A 413 -9.71 6.44 -12.41
C ARG A 413 -10.90 7.01 -13.17
N LYS A 414 -12.14 6.74 -12.72
CA LYS A 414 -13.38 7.09 -13.44
C LYS A 414 -14.34 7.94 -12.62
N LYS A 415 -14.51 7.64 -11.32
CA LYS A 415 -15.48 8.30 -10.45
C LYS A 415 -14.89 8.59 -9.09
N LEU A 416 -15.14 9.79 -8.60
CA LEU A 416 -14.74 10.27 -7.29
C LEU A 416 -15.94 10.77 -6.51
N TYR A 417 -16.14 10.26 -5.31
CA TYR A 417 -17.24 10.63 -4.43
C TYR A 417 -16.70 11.31 -3.17
N LEU A 418 -17.16 12.52 -2.91
CA LEU A 418 -16.78 13.34 -1.75
C LEU A 418 -17.80 13.16 -0.63
N ILE A 419 -17.43 12.46 0.45
CA ILE A 419 -18.29 12.20 1.60
C ILE A 419 -17.97 13.19 2.72
N ASN A 420 -18.98 13.77 3.35
CA ASN A 420 -18.83 14.64 4.52
C ASN A 420 -17.92 15.88 4.31
N PHE A 421 -17.72 16.31 3.08
CA PHE A 421 -17.05 17.59 2.81
C PHE A 421 -17.97 18.75 3.19
N LYS A 422 -17.43 19.73 3.93
CA LYS A 422 -18.18 20.92 4.33
C LYS A 422 -18.53 21.80 3.13
N ASP A 423 -19.67 22.51 3.20
CA ASP A 423 -20.10 23.45 2.15
C ASP A 423 -19.04 24.51 1.84
N GLU A 424 -18.34 24.97 2.88
CA GLU A 424 -17.28 25.97 2.75
C GLU A 424 -16.03 25.48 1.98
N MET A 425 -15.92 24.19 1.67
CA MET A 425 -14.86 23.58 0.85
C MET A 425 -15.29 23.36 -0.59
N ILE A 426 -16.56 23.57 -0.92
CA ILE A 426 -17.11 23.34 -2.24
C ILE A 426 -17.40 24.69 -2.90
N GLU A 427 -16.99 24.84 -4.16
CA GLU A 427 -17.32 25.99 -4.99
C GLU A 427 -18.83 26.01 -5.24
N MET A 428 -19.51 27.10 -4.84
CA MET A 428 -20.94 27.25 -5.09
C MET A 428 -21.20 27.44 -6.60
N GLU A 429 -22.26 26.81 -7.07
CA GLU A 429 -22.76 27.09 -8.43
C GLU A 429 -23.16 28.55 -8.49
N GLY A 430 -22.50 29.34 -9.36
CA GLY A 430 -22.81 30.73 -9.62
C GLY A 430 -24.03 30.88 -10.51
#